data_782e14eacec1a5865d497f12292166f1
#
_entry.id   782e14eacec1a5865d497f12292166f1
#
_cell.length_a   1.000
_cell.length_b   1.000
_cell.length_c   1.000
_cell.angle_alpha   90.00
_cell.angle_beta   90.00
_cell.angle_gamma   90.00
#
_symmetry.space_group_name_H-M   'P 1'
#
loop_
_entity.id
_entity.type
_entity.pdbx_description
1 polymer ?
#
loop_
_entity_poly.entity_id
_entity_poly.type
_entity_poly.pdbx_seq_one_letter_code
_entity_poly.pdbx_strand_id
1 'polypeptide(L)'
;VSLPATMRQGERFLDETRELYLAELQEHISGRLEVPASEVEVHDIERIGRMDWLDLPCQESSILDAVQADLETIGLPLAEGGRVELTVEPFPGPGMKAFCSPIDVPRRVVLFVTPTISPGSCRKLLWEIGEAVHWSRTDADLPFEYRAIGDRAVAEGHGALFADLALNQDWVRDARSLQGESLNQYLRLASFLDLYDLRRLAARLQFDLELSESDRPGSMGSRWSELMYEATHVHHDPRGYLTRLGQRFGSARRLRARLLSAALGRSLEDRFGRDWFRSPRAGPFLSQWLAGGLTRDAGELCELLGEPGLVADPLVANVRDRLG
;
A
#
# COMPACT_ATOMS: atom_id res chain seq x y z
N VAL A 1 -1.07 -19.53 7.89
CA VAL A 1 -0.94 -18.77 6.62
C VAL A 1 -0.50 -19.73 5.51
N SER A 2 -1.31 -19.85 4.45
CA SER A 2 -0.98 -20.71 3.30
C SER A 2 -0.27 -19.89 2.22
N LEU A 3 1.06 -20.04 2.08
CA LEU A 3 1.85 -19.43 1.00
C LEU A 3 1.33 -19.84 -0.38
N PRO A 4 1.01 -21.14 -0.66
CA PRO A 4 0.46 -21.53 -1.95
C PRO A 4 -0.90 -20.87 -2.28
N ALA A 5 -1.75 -20.64 -1.28
CA ALA A 5 -3.01 -19.94 -1.49
C ALA A 5 -2.77 -18.46 -1.83
N THR A 6 -1.86 -17.80 -1.13
CA THR A 6 -1.49 -16.40 -1.42
C THR A 6 -0.88 -16.27 -2.81
N MET A 7 -0.05 -17.24 -3.23
CA MET A 7 0.55 -17.28 -4.56
C MET A 7 -0.53 -17.35 -5.66
N ARG A 8 -1.49 -18.28 -5.54
CA ARG A 8 -2.61 -18.38 -6.50
C ARG A 8 -3.39 -17.07 -6.64
N GLN A 9 -3.57 -16.30 -5.55
CA GLN A 9 -4.22 -15.00 -5.64
C GLN A 9 -3.34 -13.96 -6.36
N GLY A 10 -2.03 -14.04 -6.19
CA GLY A 10 -1.07 -13.21 -6.95
C GLY A 10 -1.09 -13.53 -8.44
N GLU A 11 -1.06 -14.80 -8.82
CA GLU A 11 -1.17 -15.27 -10.21
C GLU A 11 -2.48 -14.79 -10.85
N ARG A 12 -3.60 -15.02 -10.16
CA ARG A 12 -4.90 -14.56 -10.60
C ARG A 12 -4.94 -13.04 -10.81
N PHE A 13 -4.38 -12.27 -9.89
CA PHE A 13 -4.28 -10.83 -10.02
C PHE A 13 -3.46 -10.42 -11.25
N LEU A 14 -2.33 -11.08 -11.51
CA LEU A 14 -1.51 -10.84 -12.70
C LEU A 14 -2.29 -11.09 -13.99
N ASP A 15 -3.00 -12.20 -14.06
CA ASP A 15 -3.78 -12.58 -15.25
C ASP A 15 -4.93 -11.60 -15.51
N GLU A 16 -5.73 -11.33 -14.48
CA GLU A 16 -6.95 -10.50 -14.60
C GLU A 16 -6.67 -9.01 -14.84
N THR A 17 -5.46 -8.52 -14.53
CA THR A 17 -5.06 -7.12 -14.75
C THR A 17 -4.12 -6.93 -15.95
N ARG A 18 -3.78 -7.98 -16.69
CA ARG A 18 -2.74 -7.95 -17.71
C ARG A 18 -3.04 -6.95 -18.84
N GLU A 19 -4.21 -7.06 -19.45
CA GLU A 19 -4.58 -6.22 -20.60
C GLU A 19 -4.65 -4.74 -20.20
N LEU A 20 -5.32 -4.46 -19.08
CA LEU A 20 -5.41 -3.11 -18.53
C LEU A 20 -4.02 -2.53 -18.23
N TYR A 21 -3.16 -3.31 -17.60
CA TYR A 21 -1.81 -2.88 -17.28
C TYR A 21 -0.99 -2.53 -18.53
N LEU A 22 -1.04 -3.37 -19.57
CA LEU A 22 -0.29 -3.13 -20.81
C LEU A 22 -0.79 -1.89 -21.55
N ALA A 23 -2.10 -1.64 -21.56
CA ALA A 23 -2.68 -0.43 -22.13
C ALA A 23 -2.20 0.83 -21.39
N GLU A 24 -2.26 0.82 -20.06
CA GLU A 24 -1.79 1.94 -19.23
C GLU A 24 -0.27 2.16 -19.36
N LEU A 25 0.51 1.08 -19.35
CA LEU A 25 1.97 1.17 -19.55
C LEU A 25 2.29 1.84 -20.89
N GLN A 26 1.66 1.39 -21.97
CA GLN A 26 1.86 1.96 -23.31
C GLN A 26 1.49 3.45 -23.36
N GLU A 27 0.38 3.84 -22.75
CA GLU A 27 -0.06 5.24 -22.72
C GLU A 27 0.91 6.13 -21.94
N HIS A 28 1.32 5.68 -20.76
CA HIS A 28 2.22 6.45 -19.91
C HIS A 28 3.64 6.59 -20.50
N ILE A 29 4.11 5.59 -21.24
CA ILE A 29 5.40 5.64 -21.91
C ILE A 29 5.36 6.55 -23.14
N SER A 30 4.41 6.29 -24.07
CA SER A 30 4.34 6.99 -25.36
C SER A 30 4.20 8.50 -25.23
N GLY A 31 3.54 8.97 -24.16
CA GLY A 31 3.33 10.41 -23.94
C GLY A 31 4.46 11.11 -23.16
N ARG A 32 5.41 10.38 -22.57
CA ARG A 32 6.34 10.95 -21.59
C ARG A 32 7.79 10.52 -21.73
N LEU A 33 8.06 9.46 -22.47
CA LEU A 33 9.40 8.92 -22.65
C LEU A 33 9.69 8.74 -24.14
N GLU A 34 10.93 9.02 -24.52
CA GLU A 34 11.47 8.75 -25.87
C GLU A 34 12.09 7.35 -25.95
N VAL A 35 11.47 6.37 -25.27
CA VAL A 35 11.95 4.98 -25.17
C VAL A 35 10.89 4.04 -25.71
N PRO A 36 11.24 3.06 -26.56
CA PRO A 36 10.31 2.02 -26.98
C PRO A 36 9.76 1.24 -25.77
N ALA A 37 8.50 0.85 -25.80
CA ALA A 37 7.88 0.09 -24.70
C ALA A 37 8.62 -1.22 -24.36
N SER A 38 9.31 -1.81 -25.32
CA SER A 38 10.13 -3.03 -25.14
C SER A 38 11.47 -2.79 -24.44
N GLU A 39 11.88 -1.54 -24.24
CA GLU A 39 13.19 -1.17 -23.67
C GLU A 39 13.06 -0.43 -22.34
N VAL A 40 11.84 -0.34 -21.79
CA VAL A 40 11.58 0.36 -20.54
C VAL A 40 12.27 -0.31 -19.37
N GLU A 41 12.98 0.49 -18.58
CA GLU A 41 13.66 0.05 -17.37
C GLU A 41 13.01 0.63 -16.10
N VAL A 42 13.38 0.11 -14.93
CA VAL A 42 12.86 0.57 -13.64
C VAL A 42 13.04 2.08 -13.43
N HIS A 43 14.16 2.64 -13.85
CA HIS A 43 14.44 4.07 -13.68
C HIS A 43 13.50 4.97 -14.51
N ASP A 44 12.95 4.46 -15.62
CA ASP A 44 11.96 5.17 -16.42
C ASP A 44 10.63 5.29 -15.67
N ILE A 45 10.20 4.19 -15.05
CA ILE A 45 9.00 4.21 -14.18
C ILE A 45 9.21 5.15 -12.98
N GLU A 46 10.40 5.12 -12.37
CA GLU A 46 10.74 6.04 -11.28
C GLU A 46 10.74 7.51 -11.74
N ARG A 47 11.18 7.79 -12.96
CA ARG A 47 11.14 9.14 -13.56
C ARG A 47 9.69 9.59 -13.77
N ILE A 48 8.84 8.75 -14.35
CA ILE A 48 7.41 9.02 -14.51
C ILE A 48 6.76 9.27 -13.14
N GLY A 49 7.11 8.46 -12.14
CA GLY A 49 6.56 8.54 -10.78
C GLY A 49 6.94 9.81 -10.00
N ARG A 50 7.92 10.60 -10.44
CA ARG A 50 8.22 11.90 -9.82
C ARG A 50 7.15 12.95 -10.09
N MET A 51 6.38 12.79 -11.19
CA MET A 51 5.32 13.71 -11.58
C MET A 51 5.79 15.16 -11.75
N ASP A 52 7.04 15.36 -12.17
CA ASP A 52 7.69 16.69 -12.26
C ASP A 52 6.98 17.65 -13.23
N TRP A 53 6.15 17.12 -14.14
CA TRP A 53 5.34 17.91 -15.09
C TRP A 53 3.98 18.34 -14.55
N LEU A 54 3.54 17.79 -13.41
CA LEU A 54 2.34 18.24 -12.73
C LEU A 54 2.72 19.37 -11.78
N ASP A 55 2.13 20.53 -11.99
CA ASP A 55 2.21 21.62 -11.02
C ASP A 55 1.36 21.22 -9.80
N LEU A 56 1.98 20.43 -8.92
CA LEU A 56 1.33 19.97 -7.71
C LEU A 56 1.55 21.04 -6.64
N PRO A 57 0.49 21.71 -6.17
CA PRO A 57 0.58 22.61 -5.03
C PRO A 57 0.92 21.75 -3.81
N CYS A 58 2.21 21.57 -3.55
CA CYS A 58 2.70 20.72 -2.48
C CYS A 58 3.14 21.61 -1.32
N GLN A 59 2.24 21.91 -0.39
CA GLN A 59 2.62 22.21 0.97
C GLN A 59 2.54 20.92 1.77
N GLU A 60 3.65 20.46 2.23
CA GLU A 60 3.86 19.14 2.82
C GLU A 60 3.14 18.96 4.17
N SER A 61 3.00 20.04 4.93
CA SER A 61 2.14 20.09 6.12
C SER A 61 0.69 19.75 5.79
N SER A 62 0.21 20.10 4.59
CA SER A 62 -1.20 19.91 4.22
C SER A 62 -1.66 18.44 4.18
N ILE A 63 -0.79 17.49 3.82
CA ILE A 63 -1.15 16.06 3.76
C ILE A 63 -1.28 15.46 5.16
N LEU A 64 -0.34 15.77 6.04
CA LEU A 64 -0.40 15.31 7.43
C LEU A 64 -1.58 15.95 8.14
N ASP A 65 -1.78 17.25 7.97
CA ASP A 65 -2.91 17.98 8.56
C ASP A 65 -4.25 17.46 8.04
N ALA A 66 -4.36 17.18 6.73
CA ALA A 66 -5.59 16.64 6.13
C ALA A 66 -5.95 15.27 6.72
N VAL A 67 -5.00 14.33 6.78
CA VAL A 67 -5.28 13.00 7.32
C VAL A 67 -5.55 13.03 8.83
N GLN A 68 -4.91 13.94 9.58
CA GLN A 68 -5.22 14.13 11.01
C GLN A 68 -6.65 14.66 11.19
N ALA A 69 -7.08 15.63 10.39
CA ALA A 69 -8.45 16.14 10.41
C ALA A 69 -9.49 15.04 10.06
N ASP A 70 -9.19 14.19 9.07
CA ASP A 70 -10.05 13.05 8.72
C ASP A 70 -10.13 12.06 9.88
N LEU A 71 -8.99 11.72 10.50
CA LEU A 71 -8.96 10.84 11.67
C LEU A 71 -9.74 11.41 12.87
N GLU A 72 -9.65 12.72 13.11
CA GLU A 72 -10.45 13.39 14.12
C GLU A 72 -11.95 13.30 13.78
N THR A 73 -12.32 13.53 12.52
CA THR A 73 -13.71 13.47 12.03
C THR A 73 -14.31 12.10 12.23
N ILE A 74 -13.58 11.03 11.98
CA ILE A 74 -14.07 9.66 12.21
C ILE A 74 -13.89 9.18 13.65
N GLY A 75 -13.31 10.01 14.55
CA GLY A 75 -13.14 9.66 15.96
C GLY A 75 -11.95 8.74 16.25
N LEU A 76 -10.92 8.78 15.44
CA LEU A 76 -9.67 8.03 15.60
C LEU A 76 -8.42 8.94 15.67
N PRO A 77 -8.42 10.05 16.43
CA PRO A 77 -7.32 11.00 16.45
C PRO A 77 -5.99 10.34 16.86
N LEU A 78 -4.90 10.67 16.17
CA LEU A 78 -3.56 10.10 16.46
C LEU A 78 -3.07 10.48 17.86
N ALA A 79 -3.35 11.69 18.30
CA ALA A 79 -2.87 12.22 19.58
C ALA A 79 -3.62 11.67 20.81
N GLU A 80 -4.70 10.88 20.62
CA GLU A 80 -5.51 10.41 21.72
C GLU A 80 -4.74 9.55 22.72
N GLY A 81 -4.79 9.99 23.97
CA GLY A 81 -4.15 9.28 25.09
C GLY A 81 -2.62 9.28 25.06
N GLY A 82 -1.99 10.08 24.20
CA GLY A 82 -0.52 10.15 24.09
C GLY A 82 0.13 8.84 23.61
N ARG A 83 -0.61 7.96 22.96
CA ARG A 83 -0.13 6.64 22.53
C ARG A 83 0.77 6.69 21.31
N VAL A 84 0.58 7.69 20.45
CA VAL A 84 1.41 7.92 19.26
C VAL A 84 2.35 9.09 19.52
N GLU A 85 3.65 8.80 19.54
CA GLU A 85 4.72 9.80 19.58
C GLU A 85 5.03 10.22 18.13
N LEU A 86 4.45 11.33 17.69
CA LEU A 86 4.67 11.89 16.36
C LEU A 86 5.91 12.80 16.37
N THR A 87 6.89 12.49 15.53
CA THR A 87 8.08 13.32 15.28
C THR A 87 8.09 13.74 13.82
N VAL A 88 8.20 15.04 13.55
CA VAL A 88 8.29 15.61 12.21
C VAL A 88 9.62 16.31 12.06
N GLU A 89 10.61 15.62 11.50
CA GLU A 89 11.99 16.10 11.37
C GLU A 89 12.65 15.56 10.09
N PRO A 90 13.67 16.27 9.53
CA PRO A 90 14.47 15.75 8.45
C PRO A 90 15.18 14.45 8.87
N PHE A 91 15.03 13.37 8.10
CA PHE A 91 15.78 12.14 8.35
C PHE A 91 17.24 12.29 7.85
N PRO A 92 18.24 11.89 8.64
CA PRO A 92 19.66 12.12 8.29
C PRO A 92 20.20 11.22 7.16
N GLY A 93 19.35 10.40 6.52
CA GLY A 93 19.75 9.49 5.45
C GLY A 93 18.87 9.61 4.21
N PRO A 94 19.36 9.19 3.03
CA PRO A 94 18.60 9.23 1.81
C PRO A 94 17.42 8.24 1.83
N GLY A 95 16.27 8.66 1.33
CA GLY A 95 15.15 7.78 0.94
C GLY A 95 14.08 7.49 1.98
N MET A 96 14.31 7.67 3.28
CA MET A 96 13.28 7.43 4.30
C MET A 96 12.36 8.65 4.41
N LYS A 97 11.06 8.45 4.26
CA LYS A 97 10.06 9.51 4.29
C LYS A 97 9.13 9.44 5.50
N ALA A 98 8.78 8.25 5.91
CA ALA A 98 8.02 7.96 7.12
C ALA A 98 8.30 6.54 7.59
N PHE A 99 8.17 6.30 8.90
CA PHE A 99 8.10 4.95 9.46
C PHE A 99 7.28 4.93 10.74
N CYS A 100 6.59 3.82 10.97
CA CYS A 100 5.90 3.52 12.21
C CYS A 100 6.64 2.40 12.95
N SER A 101 6.83 2.56 14.25
CA SER A 101 7.43 1.54 15.11
C SER A 101 6.59 1.32 16.36
N PRO A 102 5.94 0.15 16.49
CA PRO A 102 5.24 -0.23 17.71
C PRO A 102 6.24 -0.65 18.78
N ILE A 103 6.46 0.19 19.78
CA ILE A 103 7.42 -0.06 20.85
C ILE A 103 6.79 -0.84 22.01
N ASP A 104 5.62 -0.40 22.48
CA ASP A 104 4.79 -1.07 23.49
C ASP A 104 3.30 -0.89 23.13
N VAL A 105 2.74 -1.85 22.42
CA VAL A 105 1.36 -1.80 21.91
C VAL A 105 0.37 -1.99 23.04
N PRO A 106 -0.64 -1.13 23.16
CA PRO A 106 -0.90 0.09 22.40
C PRO A 106 -0.34 1.37 23.04
N ARG A 107 0.45 1.26 24.11
CA ARG A 107 0.81 2.38 24.98
C ARG A 107 1.84 3.31 24.35
N ARG A 108 2.70 2.77 23.47
CA ARG A 108 3.79 3.54 22.85
C ARG A 108 4.02 3.12 21.41
N VAL A 109 3.64 3.95 20.48
CA VAL A 109 3.85 3.81 19.03
C VAL A 109 4.61 5.04 18.56
N VAL A 110 5.76 4.89 17.92
CA VAL A 110 6.53 6.00 17.36
C VAL A 110 6.18 6.14 15.89
N LEU A 111 5.74 7.32 15.49
CA LEU A 111 5.51 7.69 14.10
C LEU A 111 6.48 8.83 13.74
N PHE A 112 7.43 8.52 12.88
CA PHE A 112 8.38 9.48 12.34
C PHE A 112 7.99 9.88 10.92
N VAL A 113 8.00 11.19 10.64
CA VAL A 113 7.65 11.76 9.33
C VAL A 113 8.70 12.77 8.93
N THR A 114 9.20 12.72 7.70
CA THR A 114 10.05 13.78 7.17
C THR A 114 9.16 14.94 6.66
N PRO A 115 9.59 16.20 6.82
CA PRO A 115 8.80 17.35 6.38
C PRO A 115 8.57 17.39 4.86
N THR A 116 9.43 16.75 4.07
CA THR A 116 9.39 16.77 2.61
C THR A 116 8.70 15.53 2.06
N ILE A 117 7.47 15.69 1.57
CA ILE A 117 6.65 14.62 1.02
C ILE A 117 6.48 14.86 -0.49
N SER A 118 7.24 14.12 -1.31
CA SER A 118 7.01 14.11 -2.76
C SER A 118 5.67 13.42 -3.09
N PRO A 119 5.09 13.64 -4.27
CA PRO A 119 3.85 12.98 -4.67
C PRO A 119 3.87 11.45 -4.46
N GLY A 120 4.97 10.80 -4.81
CA GLY A 120 5.15 9.36 -4.64
C GLY A 120 5.34 8.91 -3.18
N SER A 121 5.72 9.81 -2.27
CA SER A 121 5.90 9.48 -0.84
C SER A 121 4.63 9.67 0.00
N CYS A 122 3.59 10.30 -0.54
CA CYS A 122 2.31 10.47 0.15
C CYS A 122 1.70 9.13 0.58
N ARG A 123 1.65 8.16 -0.31
CA ARG A 123 1.13 6.82 0.00
C ARG A 123 1.92 6.14 1.13
N LYS A 124 3.25 6.33 1.16
CA LYS A 124 4.08 5.79 2.24
C LYS A 124 3.74 6.43 3.58
N LEU A 125 3.54 7.75 3.62
CA LEU A 125 3.11 8.44 4.84
C LEU A 125 1.77 7.90 5.33
N LEU A 126 0.77 7.85 4.45
CA LEU A 126 -0.57 7.36 4.80
C LEU A 126 -0.54 5.90 5.27
N TRP A 127 0.32 5.07 4.68
CA TRP A 127 0.55 3.70 5.14
C TRP A 127 1.04 3.64 6.58
N GLU A 128 2.07 4.41 6.91
CA GLU A 128 2.63 4.44 8.26
C GLU A 128 1.64 5.03 9.30
N ILE A 129 0.81 6.00 8.89
CA ILE A 129 -0.28 6.51 9.71
C ILE A 129 -1.32 5.41 9.98
N GLY A 130 -1.73 4.67 8.95
CA GLY A 130 -2.69 3.56 9.13
C GLY A 130 -2.16 2.46 10.04
N GLU A 131 -0.86 2.13 9.96
CA GLU A 131 -0.22 1.23 10.93
C GLU A 131 -0.20 1.83 12.35
N ALA A 132 0.10 3.12 12.48
CA ALA A 132 0.10 3.78 13.79
C ALA A 132 -1.30 3.79 14.43
N VAL A 133 -2.34 4.00 13.63
CA VAL A 133 -3.75 3.87 14.06
C VAL A 133 -4.01 2.44 14.53
N HIS A 134 -3.63 1.41 13.76
CA HIS A 134 -3.82 0.02 14.17
C HIS A 134 -3.17 -0.27 15.52
N TRP A 135 -1.89 0.02 15.65
CA TRP A 135 -1.14 -0.30 16.86
C TRP A 135 -1.63 0.47 18.09
N SER A 136 -1.96 1.76 17.93
CA SER A 136 -2.44 2.60 19.04
C SER A 136 -3.87 2.28 19.48
N ARG A 137 -4.67 1.62 18.64
CA ARG A 137 -6.07 1.25 18.93
C ARG A 137 -6.25 -0.22 19.29
N THR A 138 -5.19 -1.02 19.24
CA THR A 138 -5.21 -2.40 19.74
C THR A 138 -5.59 -2.40 21.22
N ASP A 139 -6.45 -3.35 21.63
CA ASP A 139 -6.86 -3.48 23.02
C ASP A 139 -5.67 -3.84 23.92
N ALA A 140 -5.47 -3.06 24.99
CA ALA A 140 -4.39 -3.24 25.95
C ALA A 140 -4.49 -4.53 26.76
N ASP A 141 -5.70 -5.05 26.91
CA ASP A 141 -5.99 -6.26 27.72
C ASP A 141 -5.73 -7.56 26.92
N LEU A 142 -5.46 -7.46 25.63
CA LEU A 142 -5.07 -8.63 24.84
C LEU A 142 -3.72 -9.20 25.34
N PRO A 143 -3.54 -10.53 25.32
CA PRO A 143 -2.23 -11.15 25.48
C PRO A 143 -1.18 -10.58 24.55
N PHE A 144 0.07 -10.56 25.01
CA PHE A 144 1.19 -10.00 24.23
C PHE A 144 1.30 -10.57 22.84
N GLU A 145 1.03 -11.85 22.67
CA GLU A 145 1.07 -12.56 21.38
C GLU A 145 0.13 -11.94 20.35
N TYR A 146 -1.06 -11.51 20.78
CA TYR A 146 -2.06 -10.89 19.92
C TYR A 146 -1.86 -9.39 19.73
N ARG A 147 -1.03 -8.77 20.56
CA ARG A 147 -0.65 -7.37 20.40
C ARG A 147 0.57 -7.17 19.50
N ALA A 148 1.50 -8.14 19.45
CA ALA A 148 2.80 -7.93 18.84
C ALA A 148 3.29 -9.02 17.86
N ILE A 149 2.86 -10.29 18.00
CA ILE A 149 3.49 -11.45 17.33
C ILE A 149 2.61 -12.08 16.24
N GLY A 150 1.32 -11.82 16.19
CA GLY A 150 0.39 -12.43 15.24
C GLY A 150 0.62 -12.06 13.76
N ASP A 151 -0.40 -12.17 12.93
CA ASP A 151 -0.30 -11.89 11.50
C ASP A 151 -0.14 -10.40 11.19
N ARG A 152 1.08 -9.98 10.94
CA ARG A 152 1.37 -8.58 10.61
C ARG A 152 0.72 -8.07 9.31
N ALA A 153 0.21 -8.96 8.45
CA ALA A 153 -0.57 -8.55 7.29
C ALA A 153 -1.84 -7.78 7.70
N VAL A 154 -2.33 -7.95 8.93
CA VAL A 154 -3.49 -7.22 9.46
C VAL A 154 -3.12 -5.75 9.69
N ALA A 155 -2.04 -5.47 10.41
CA ALA A 155 -1.58 -4.08 10.63
C ALA A 155 -1.22 -3.39 9.30
N GLU A 156 -0.47 -4.08 8.43
CA GLU A 156 -0.13 -3.60 7.08
C GLU A 156 -1.39 -3.42 6.21
N GLY A 157 -2.45 -4.21 6.42
CA GLY A 157 -3.74 -4.06 5.74
C GLY A 157 -4.46 -2.76 6.10
N HIS A 158 -4.43 -2.37 7.37
CA HIS A 158 -4.92 -1.05 7.79
C HIS A 158 -4.01 0.06 7.24
N GLY A 159 -2.69 -0.14 7.23
CA GLY A 159 -1.76 0.78 6.55
C GLY A 159 -2.12 0.98 5.08
N ALA A 160 -2.36 -0.11 4.36
CA ALA A 160 -2.76 -0.07 2.95
C ALA A 160 -4.11 0.63 2.72
N LEU A 161 -5.09 0.44 3.61
CA LEU A 161 -6.38 1.11 3.56
C LEU A 161 -6.22 2.64 3.57
N PHE A 162 -5.42 3.17 4.50
CA PHE A 162 -5.15 4.61 4.53
C PHE A 162 -4.28 5.07 3.36
N ALA A 163 -3.32 4.26 2.90
CA ALA A 163 -2.53 4.56 1.71
C ALA A 163 -3.38 4.71 0.43
N ASP A 164 -4.50 4.00 0.36
CA ASP A 164 -5.42 4.06 -0.78
C ASP A 164 -6.24 5.36 -0.82
N LEU A 165 -6.25 6.19 0.25
CA LEU A 165 -6.77 7.56 0.21
C LEU A 165 -6.05 8.41 -0.84
N ALA A 166 -4.74 8.21 -1.06
CA ALA A 166 -3.99 8.88 -2.13
C ALA A 166 -4.43 8.51 -3.56
N LEU A 167 -5.34 7.54 -3.70
CA LEU A 167 -5.97 7.12 -4.95
C LEU A 167 -7.48 7.44 -4.96
N ASN A 168 -8.00 8.02 -3.89
CA ASN A 168 -9.40 8.42 -3.78
C ASN A 168 -9.57 9.85 -4.31
N GLN A 169 -10.45 10.02 -5.29
CA GLN A 169 -10.65 11.29 -5.98
C GLN A 169 -11.05 12.43 -5.04
N ASP A 170 -11.99 12.18 -4.12
CA ASP A 170 -12.50 13.19 -3.19
C ASP A 170 -11.43 13.59 -2.19
N TRP A 171 -10.66 12.62 -1.71
CA TRP A 171 -9.57 12.88 -0.79
C TRP A 171 -8.45 13.68 -1.45
N VAL A 172 -8.00 13.25 -2.64
CA VAL A 172 -6.90 13.91 -3.36
C VAL A 172 -7.29 15.33 -3.77
N ARG A 173 -8.54 15.54 -4.25
CA ARG A 173 -9.04 16.88 -4.59
C ARG A 173 -8.85 17.86 -3.44
N ASP A 174 -9.22 17.46 -2.23
CA ASP A 174 -9.25 18.37 -1.10
C ASP A 174 -7.88 18.45 -0.39
N ALA A 175 -7.24 17.31 -0.12
CA ALA A 175 -5.94 17.26 0.56
C ALA A 175 -4.80 17.86 -0.27
N ARG A 176 -4.92 17.83 -1.62
CA ARG A 176 -3.90 18.38 -2.53
C ARG A 176 -4.35 19.60 -3.30
N SER A 177 -5.58 20.07 -3.10
CA SER A 177 -6.17 21.17 -3.86
C SER A 177 -6.10 21.01 -5.39
N LEU A 178 -6.18 19.75 -5.86
CA LEU A 178 -6.16 19.42 -7.28
C LEU A 178 -7.58 19.40 -7.84
N GLN A 179 -7.75 19.93 -9.08
CA GLN A 179 -9.04 19.99 -9.75
C GLN A 179 -8.89 19.71 -11.26
N GLY A 180 -10.00 19.33 -11.88
CA GLY A 180 -10.09 19.16 -13.34
C GLY A 180 -9.05 18.20 -13.90
N GLU A 181 -8.39 18.60 -14.97
CA GLU A 181 -7.44 17.77 -15.70
C GLU A 181 -6.22 17.35 -14.85
N SER A 182 -5.68 18.22 -14.01
CA SER A 182 -4.54 17.90 -13.14
C SER A 182 -4.89 16.82 -12.11
N LEU A 183 -6.12 16.81 -11.58
CA LEU A 183 -6.61 15.77 -10.70
C LEU A 183 -6.71 14.43 -11.43
N ASN A 184 -7.29 14.43 -12.64
CA ASN A 184 -7.44 13.21 -13.44
C ASN A 184 -6.08 12.61 -13.81
N GLN A 185 -5.14 13.43 -14.27
CA GLN A 185 -3.79 13.00 -14.62
C GLN A 185 -3.04 12.43 -13.41
N TYR A 186 -3.16 13.09 -12.25
CA TYR A 186 -2.57 12.59 -11.01
C TYR A 186 -3.14 11.21 -10.64
N LEU A 187 -4.47 11.09 -10.58
CA LEU A 187 -5.14 9.85 -10.16
C LEU A 187 -4.83 8.69 -11.10
N ARG A 188 -4.87 8.93 -12.41
CA ARG A 188 -4.57 7.88 -13.40
C ARG A 188 -3.14 7.39 -13.27
N LEU A 189 -2.17 8.31 -13.18
CA LEU A 189 -0.77 7.93 -13.01
C LEU A 189 -0.50 7.26 -11.66
N ALA A 190 -1.06 7.79 -10.56
CA ALA A 190 -0.90 7.20 -9.24
C ALA A 190 -1.51 5.78 -9.18
N SER A 191 -2.65 5.57 -9.84
CA SER A 191 -3.30 4.26 -9.96
C SER A 191 -2.49 3.29 -10.82
N PHE A 192 -1.90 3.75 -11.93
CA PHE A 192 -0.97 2.96 -12.74
C PHE A 192 0.26 2.53 -11.93
N LEU A 193 0.87 3.45 -11.19
CA LEU A 193 2.04 3.14 -10.35
C LEU A 193 1.70 2.15 -9.23
N ASP A 194 0.50 2.24 -8.65
CA ASP A 194 0.00 1.24 -7.69
C ASP A 194 -0.15 -0.13 -8.35
N LEU A 195 -0.74 -0.19 -9.54
CA LEU A 195 -0.88 -1.43 -10.30
C LEU A 195 0.47 -2.03 -10.66
N TYR A 196 1.44 -1.21 -11.11
CA TYR A 196 2.80 -1.64 -11.35
C TYR A 196 3.45 -2.27 -10.11
N ASP A 197 3.33 -1.60 -8.95
CA ASP A 197 3.90 -2.10 -7.70
C ASP A 197 3.21 -3.38 -7.21
N LEU A 198 1.90 -3.53 -7.40
CA LEU A 198 1.15 -4.75 -7.08
C LEU A 198 1.58 -5.93 -7.97
N ARG A 199 1.80 -5.69 -9.27
CA ARG A 199 2.27 -6.72 -10.21
C ARG A 199 3.70 -7.15 -9.85
N ARG A 200 4.58 -6.21 -9.53
CA ARG A 200 5.92 -6.51 -9.01
C ARG A 200 5.87 -7.32 -7.72
N LEU A 201 4.94 -7.00 -6.83
CA LEU A 201 4.77 -7.68 -5.56
C LEU A 201 4.36 -9.15 -5.76
N ALA A 202 3.45 -9.43 -6.70
CA ALA A 202 3.03 -10.77 -7.05
C ALA A 202 4.19 -11.58 -7.67
N ALA A 203 4.93 -11.00 -8.62
CA ALA A 203 6.12 -11.63 -9.20
C ALA A 203 7.23 -11.87 -8.15
N ARG A 204 7.38 -10.92 -7.22
CA ARG A 204 8.33 -11.06 -6.10
C ARG A 204 7.98 -12.23 -5.20
N LEU A 205 6.71 -12.47 -4.93
CA LEU A 205 6.30 -13.62 -4.13
C LEU A 205 6.68 -14.93 -4.83
N GLN A 206 6.46 -15.03 -6.13
CA GLN A 206 6.87 -16.19 -6.90
C GLN A 206 8.39 -16.39 -6.81
N PHE A 207 9.15 -15.32 -7.02
CA PHE A 207 10.61 -15.38 -6.91
C PHE A 207 11.08 -15.79 -5.50
N ASP A 208 10.49 -15.25 -4.44
CA ASP A 208 10.85 -15.58 -3.05
C ASP A 208 10.63 -17.08 -2.75
N LEU A 209 9.60 -17.70 -3.33
CA LEU A 209 9.35 -19.15 -3.24
C LEU A 209 10.40 -19.94 -4.01
N GLU A 210 10.61 -19.63 -5.28
CA GLU A 210 11.62 -20.29 -6.12
C GLU A 210 13.04 -20.16 -5.51
N LEU A 211 13.37 -18.99 -4.97
CA LEU A 211 14.66 -18.75 -4.30
C LEU A 211 14.82 -19.61 -3.04
N SER A 212 13.74 -19.80 -2.27
CA SER A 212 13.78 -20.61 -1.05
C SER A 212 13.96 -22.10 -1.30
N GLU A 213 13.58 -22.58 -2.49
CA GLU A 213 13.68 -23.96 -2.94
C GLU A 213 14.93 -24.23 -3.78
N SER A 214 15.67 -23.18 -4.14
CA SER A 214 16.81 -23.27 -5.05
C SER A 214 18.07 -23.84 -4.36
N ASP A 215 18.70 -24.81 -4.97
CA ASP A 215 20.03 -25.31 -4.59
C ASP A 215 21.16 -24.31 -4.92
N ARG A 216 20.89 -23.30 -5.74
CA ARG A 216 21.85 -22.31 -6.21
C ARG A 216 21.34 -20.88 -6.08
N PRO A 217 21.06 -20.40 -4.85
CA PRO A 217 20.45 -19.08 -4.65
C PRO A 217 21.31 -17.93 -5.19
N GLY A 218 22.64 -18.12 -5.26
CA GLY A 218 23.59 -17.12 -5.79
C GLY A 218 23.54 -16.90 -7.30
N SER A 219 22.78 -17.71 -8.06
CA SER A 219 22.68 -17.61 -9.53
C SER A 219 21.28 -17.30 -10.05
N MET A 220 20.38 -16.81 -9.18
CA MET A 220 18.97 -16.57 -9.52
C MET A 220 18.69 -15.21 -10.20
N GLY A 221 19.72 -14.43 -10.52
CA GLY A 221 19.54 -13.07 -11.07
C GLY A 221 18.77 -13.03 -12.38
N SER A 222 19.08 -13.95 -13.33
CA SER A 222 18.33 -14.03 -14.61
C SER A 222 16.86 -14.37 -14.37
N ARG A 223 16.60 -15.35 -13.50
CA ARG A 223 15.22 -15.74 -13.16
C ARG A 223 14.43 -14.60 -12.53
N TRP A 224 15.10 -13.79 -11.67
CA TRP A 224 14.52 -12.56 -11.14
C TRP A 224 14.09 -11.61 -12.25
N SER A 225 14.99 -11.30 -13.20
CA SER A 225 14.69 -10.40 -14.31
C SER A 225 13.56 -10.92 -15.19
N GLU A 226 13.52 -12.21 -15.46
CA GLU A 226 12.45 -12.86 -16.24
C GLU A 226 11.09 -12.69 -15.57
N LEU A 227 10.95 -13.06 -14.30
CA LEU A 227 9.69 -12.95 -13.57
C LEU A 227 9.21 -11.49 -13.47
N MET A 228 10.12 -10.56 -13.21
CA MET A 228 9.78 -9.14 -13.18
C MET A 228 9.30 -8.65 -14.54
N TYR A 229 9.98 -9.06 -15.63
CA TYR A 229 9.58 -8.67 -16.97
C TYR A 229 8.25 -9.32 -17.39
N GLU A 230 8.03 -10.59 -17.12
CA GLU A 230 6.76 -11.29 -17.38
C GLU A 230 5.57 -10.58 -16.71
N ALA A 231 5.78 -10.10 -15.48
CA ALA A 231 4.73 -9.42 -14.72
C ALA A 231 4.52 -7.96 -15.16
N THR A 232 5.58 -7.23 -15.52
CA THR A 232 5.54 -5.76 -15.64
C THR A 232 5.94 -5.24 -17.01
N HIS A 233 6.49 -6.06 -17.89
CA HIS A 233 7.11 -5.61 -19.15
C HIS A 233 8.13 -4.46 -18.95
N VAL A 234 8.77 -4.42 -17.79
CA VAL A 234 9.83 -3.48 -17.42
C VAL A 234 11.09 -4.28 -17.11
N HIS A 235 12.22 -3.86 -17.64
CA HIS A 235 13.50 -4.52 -17.41
C HIS A 235 14.04 -4.22 -16.02
N HIS A 236 14.39 -5.27 -15.29
CA HIS A 236 14.98 -5.22 -13.96
C HIS A 236 16.41 -5.74 -14.00
N ASP A 237 17.35 -5.01 -13.36
CA ASP A 237 18.74 -5.44 -13.26
C ASP A 237 18.85 -6.79 -12.53
N PRO A 238 19.39 -7.84 -13.15
CA PRO A 238 19.55 -9.15 -12.53
C PRO A 238 20.39 -9.13 -11.26
N ARG A 239 21.26 -8.14 -11.07
CA ARG A 239 22.07 -7.95 -9.84
C ARG A 239 21.22 -7.49 -8.64
N GLY A 240 20.04 -6.91 -8.90
CA GLY A 240 19.16 -6.35 -7.90
C GLY A 240 18.39 -7.38 -7.07
N TYR A 241 18.42 -8.67 -7.43
CA TYR A 241 17.56 -9.68 -6.80
C TYR A 241 17.80 -9.86 -5.29
N LEU A 242 19.03 -9.67 -4.80
CA LEU A 242 19.39 -9.78 -3.38
C LEU A 242 19.23 -8.46 -2.61
N THR A 243 19.25 -7.31 -3.27
CA THR A 243 19.24 -6.00 -2.60
C THR A 243 17.95 -5.70 -1.85
N ARG A 244 16.89 -6.39 -2.20
CA ARG A 244 15.55 -6.24 -1.60
C ARG A 244 15.08 -7.51 -0.91
N LEU A 245 16.00 -8.42 -0.55
CA LEU A 245 15.70 -9.53 0.35
C LEU A 245 15.38 -8.96 1.71
N GLY A 246 14.13 -8.58 1.89
CA GLY A 246 13.58 -8.20 3.18
C GLY A 246 13.39 -9.42 4.09
N GLN A 247 12.62 -9.24 5.16
CA GLN A 247 12.20 -10.34 6.02
C GLN A 247 11.59 -11.46 5.18
N ARG A 248 11.86 -12.72 5.53
CA ARG A 248 11.39 -13.92 4.83
C ARG A 248 9.92 -13.78 4.45
N PHE A 249 9.62 -13.96 3.14
CA PHE A 249 8.27 -13.86 2.58
C PHE A 249 7.51 -12.56 2.91
N GLY A 250 8.24 -11.43 3.02
CA GLY A 250 7.64 -10.11 3.17
C GLY A 250 6.70 -9.74 2.00
N SER A 251 6.96 -10.29 0.81
CA SER A 251 6.09 -10.18 -0.36
C SER A 251 4.71 -10.83 -0.12
N ALA A 252 4.68 -12.05 0.44
CA ALA A 252 3.43 -12.72 0.80
C ALA A 252 2.63 -11.93 1.83
N ARG A 253 3.30 -11.45 2.88
CA ARG A 253 2.66 -10.63 3.91
C ARG A 253 2.05 -9.37 3.32
N ARG A 254 2.81 -8.66 2.49
CA ARG A 254 2.36 -7.42 1.85
C ARG A 254 1.23 -7.65 0.85
N LEU A 255 1.26 -8.74 0.08
CA LEU A 255 0.16 -9.09 -0.82
C LEU A 255 -1.11 -9.38 -0.02
N ARG A 256 -1.02 -10.17 1.07
CA ARG A 256 -2.15 -10.44 1.98
C ARG A 256 -2.72 -9.15 2.59
N ALA A 257 -1.86 -8.22 2.97
CA ALA A 257 -2.26 -6.90 3.45
C ALA A 257 -3.06 -6.12 2.39
N ARG A 258 -2.63 -6.15 1.14
CA ARG A 258 -3.34 -5.48 0.03
C ARG A 258 -4.69 -6.13 -0.29
N LEU A 259 -4.78 -7.45 -0.20
CA LEU A 259 -6.06 -8.17 -0.37
C LEU A 259 -7.04 -7.82 0.76
N LEU A 260 -6.58 -7.82 2.01
CA LEU A 260 -7.40 -7.40 3.17
C LEU A 260 -7.84 -5.93 3.05
N SER A 261 -6.92 -5.03 2.68
CA SER A 261 -7.22 -3.62 2.47
C SER A 261 -8.33 -3.41 1.44
N ALA A 262 -8.29 -4.14 0.33
CA ALA A 262 -9.31 -4.05 -0.72
C ALA A 262 -10.69 -4.51 -0.22
N ALA A 263 -10.77 -5.62 0.52
CA ALA A 263 -12.00 -6.10 1.12
C ALA A 263 -12.57 -5.11 2.17
N LEU A 264 -11.69 -4.58 3.03
CA LEU A 264 -12.07 -3.62 4.08
C LEU A 264 -12.52 -2.29 3.47
N GLY A 265 -11.80 -1.77 2.46
CA GLY A 265 -12.16 -0.55 1.74
C GLY A 265 -13.53 -0.66 1.08
N ARG A 266 -13.80 -1.76 0.39
CA ARG A 266 -15.12 -2.03 -0.20
C ARG A 266 -16.22 -2.05 0.87
N SER A 267 -16.01 -2.74 1.98
CA SER A 267 -16.98 -2.78 3.08
C SER A 267 -17.24 -1.39 3.69
N LEU A 268 -16.25 -0.51 3.74
CA LEU A 268 -16.41 0.87 4.17
C LEU A 268 -17.18 1.70 3.16
N GLU A 269 -16.87 1.57 1.87
CA GLU A 269 -17.56 2.29 0.79
C GLU A 269 -19.03 1.87 0.67
N ASP A 270 -19.33 0.59 0.77
CA ASP A 270 -20.70 0.07 0.75
C ASP A 270 -21.54 0.58 1.91
N ARG A 271 -20.95 0.81 3.08
CA ARG A 271 -21.65 1.23 4.29
C ARG A 271 -21.75 2.74 4.47
N PHE A 272 -20.72 3.47 4.05
CA PHE A 272 -20.54 4.88 4.38
C PHE A 272 -20.31 5.78 3.18
N GLY A 273 -20.18 5.22 1.96
CA GLY A 273 -19.86 5.95 0.74
C GLY A 273 -18.36 6.04 0.47
N ARG A 274 -18.00 6.53 -0.73
CA ARG A 274 -16.59 6.67 -1.14
C ARG A 274 -15.79 7.64 -0.28
N ASP A 275 -16.47 8.54 0.41
CA ASP A 275 -15.92 9.51 1.36
C ASP A 275 -16.02 9.05 2.83
N TRP A 276 -15.98 7.74 3.07
CA TRP A 276 -16.10 7.11 4.38
C TRP A 276 -15.18 7.75 5.45
N PHE A 277 -14.03 8.27 5.06
CA PHE A 277 -13.07 8.97 5.93
C PHE A 277 -13.59 10.30 6.48
N ARG A 278 -14.77 10.76 6.03
CA ARG A 278 -15.52 11.91 6.57
C ARG A 278 -16.76 11.52 7.35
N SER A 279 -17.07 10.24 7.40
CA SER A 279 -18.23 9.76 8.12
C SER A 279 -17.92 9.45 9.59
N PRO A 280 -18.50 10.18 10.56
CA PRO A 280 -18.29 9.86 11.98
C PRO A 280 -18.70 8.42 12.35
N ARG A 281 -19.48 7.75 11.51
CA ARG A 281 -19.91 6.37 11.71
C ARG A 281 -18.84 5.35 11.30
N ALA A 282 -17.86 5.73 10.51
CA ALA A 282 -16.79 4.83 10.06
C ALA A 282 -15.81 4.49 11.19
N GLY A 283 -15.54 5.43 12.10
CA GLY A 283 -14.62 5.21 13.21
C GLY A 283 -15.06 4.09 14.17
N PRO A 284 -16.29 4.07 14.70
CA PRO A 284 -16.79 2.95 15.49
C PRO A 284 -16.73 1.61 14.77
N PHE A 285 -16.99 1.58 13.47
CA PHE A 285 -16.83 0.37 12.66
C PHE A 285 -15.35 -0.06 12.58
N LEU A 286 -14.44 0.83 12.26
CA LEU A 286 -13.00 0.53 12.22
C LEU A 286 -12.47 0.12 13.60
N SER A 287 -12.91 0.76 14.67
CA SER A 287 -12.47 0.46 16.04
C SER A 287 -12.69 -0.99 16.44
N GLN A 288 -13.74 -1.63 15.94
CA GLN A 288 -14.01 -3.06 16.21
C GLN A 288 -12.92 -3.96 15.61
N TRP A 289 -12.38 -3.60 14.47
CA TRP A 289 -11.31 -4.34 13.78
C TRP A 289 -9.95 -4.05 14.42
N LEU A 290 -9.70 -2.78 14.71
CA LEU A 290 -8.44 -2.30 15.30
C LEU A 290 -8.21 -2.87 16.71
N ALA A 291 -9.26 -2.87 17.54
CA ALA A 291 -9.18 -3.36 18.92
C ALA A 291 -8.79 -4.84 19.00
N GLY A 292 -9.18 -5.64 18.01
CA GLY A 292 -8.82 -7.05 17.93
C GLY A 292 -7.31 -7.32 17.79
N GLY A 293 -6.51 -6.30 17.46
CA GLY A 293 -5.07 -6.45 17.24
C GLY A 293 -4.76 -7.53 16.21
N LEU A 294 -3.96 -8.52 16.58
CA LEU A 294 -3.55 -9.64 15.75
C LEU A 294 -4.18 -10.98 16.20
N THR A 295 -5.34 -10.95 16.82
CA THR A 295 -6.07 -12.17 17.28
C THR A 295 -6.55 -13.02 16.12
N ARG A 296 -6.75 -12.42 14.95
CA ARG A 296 -7.17 -13.07 13.71
C ARG A 296 -6.17 -12.81 12.62
N ASP A 297 -6.07 -13.76 11.69
CA ASP A 297 -5.28 -13.52 10.48
C ASP A 297 -6.08 -12.73 9.42
N ALA A 298 -5.38 -12.25 8.40
CA ALA A 298 -6.01 -11.44 7.35
C ALA A 298 -7.11 -12.19 6.57
N GLY A 299 -7.02 -13.52 6.47
CA GLY A 299 -8.05 -14.34 5.81
C GLY A 299 -9.33 -14.40 6.63
N GLU A 300 -9.21 -14.67 7.93
CA GLU A 300 -10.35 -14.69 8.87
C GLU A 300 -11.05 -13.33 8.91
N LEU A 301 -10.30 -12.22 8.81
CA LEU A 301 -10.90 -10.89 8.73
C LEU A 301 -11.67 -10.69 7.42
N CYS A 302 -11.16 -11.17 6.28
CA CYS A 302 -11.90 -11.13 5.02
C CYS A 302 -13.20 -11.94 5.09
N GLU A 303 -13.19 -13.12 5.72
CA GLU A 303 -14.40 -13.93 5.92
C GLU A 303 -15.46 -13.19 6.75
N LEU A 304 -15.05 -12.48 7.78
CA LEU A 304 -15.95 -11.64 8.58
C LEU A 304 -16.50 -10.42 7.81
N LEU A 305 -15.80 -9.96 6.78
CA LEU A 305 -16.27 -8.92 5.87
C LEU A 305 -17.22 -9.46 4.79
N GLY A 306 -17.42 -10.79 4.73
CA GLY A 306 -18.31 -11.46 3.78
C GLY A 306 -17.61 -12.01 2.53
N GLU A 307 -16.29 -11.95 2.48
CA GLU A 307 -15.50 -12.55 1.40
C GLU A 307 -15.23 -14.05 1.70
N PRO A 308 -14.99 -14.89 0.69
CA PRO A 308 -14.66 -16.30 0.90
C PRO A 308 -13.20 -16.52 1.39
N GLY A 309 -12.63 -15.57 2.10
CA GLY A 309 -11.24 -15.50 2.54
C GLY A 309 -10.44 -14.43 1.79
N LEU A 310 -9.11 -14.58 1.75
CA LEU A 310 -8.24 -13.69 0.97
C LEU A 310 -8.33 -14.01 -0.52
N VAL A 311 -9.09 -13.21 -1.26
CA VAL A 311 -9.30 -13.35 -2.72
C VAL A 311 -8.86 -12.08 -3.45
N ALA A 312 -8.48 -12.23 -4.73
CA ALA A 312 -8.01 -11.11 -5.54
C ALA A 312 -9.16 -10.23 -6.08
N ASP A 313 -10.39 -10.72 -6.07
CA ASP A 313 -11.55 -10.05 -6.71
C ASP A 313 -11.75 -8.60 -6.25
N PRO A 314 -11.77 -8.27 -4.95
CA PRO A 314 -11.91 -6.88 -4.51
C PRO A 314 -10.77 -5.99 -5.00
N LEU A 315 -9.53 -6.49 -5.01
CA LEU A 315 -8.37 -5.73 -5.44
C LEU A 315 -8.37 -5.50 -6.96
N VAL A 316 -8.75 -6.51 -7.74
CA VAL A 316 -8.91 -6.41 -9.21
C VAL A 316 -10.01 -5.40 -9.56
N ALA A 317 -11.15 -5.47 -8.86
CA ALA A 317 -12.24 -4.53 -9.06
C ALA A 317 -11.80 -3.09 -8.78
N ASN A 318 -11.11 -2.83 -7.65
CA ASN A 318 -10.60 -1.49 -7.31
C ASN A 318 -9.65 -0.95 -8.39
N VAL A 319 -8.79 -1.79 -8.96
CA VAL A 319 -7.88 -1.39 -10.04
C VAL A 319 -8.67 -1.04 -11.32
N ARG A 320 -9.66 -1.86 -11.69
CA ARG A 320 -10.52 -1.60 -12.85
C ARG A 320 -11.35 -0.32 -12.69
N ASP A 321 -11.89 -0.08 -11.50
CA ASP A 321 -12.69 1.12 -11.22
C ASP A 321 -11.86 2.42 -11.29
N ARG A 322 -10.55 2.34 -11.04
CA ARG A 322 -9.63 3.50 -11.08
C ARG A 322 -9.04 3.78 -12.46
N LEU A 323 -8.89 2.77 -13.31
CA LEU A 323 -8.18 2.85 -14.59
C LEU A 323 -9.06 2.52 -15.79
N GLY A 324 -10.18 1.86 -15.62
CA GLY A 324 -11.15 1.53 -16.67
C GLY A 324 -12.21 2.61 -16.76
#